data_de2c67185b5eeff88beaf9880cdbebe2
#
_entry.id   de2c67185b5eeff88beaf9880cdbebe2
#
_cell.length_a   1.000
_cell.length_b   1.000
_cell.length_c   1.000
_cell.angle_alpha   90.00
_cell.angle_beta   90.00
_cell.angle_gamma   90.00
#
_symmetry.space_group_name_H-M   'P 1'
#
loop_
_entity.id
_entity.type
_entity.pdbx_description
1 polymer ?
#
loop_
_entity_poly.entity_id
_entity_poly.type
_entity_poly.pdbx_seq_one_letter_code
_entity_poly.pdbx_strand_id
1 'polypeptide(L)'
;MNTYVKEYTSFMTDIRHKSLNTVESYKRDVTQYISYLDGTGVTDISSTTKTTVLSYLLYLQKEGRASSTVSRTLASLRSYYLFMMQNGVVKSNPTSNLEAPHVEKKIPKILSGEEVELLLEQPKNCDNKGIRDKAMLELLYATGIRVSELINLDVSDVNVPMSFVRCKGGKKERIIPMGHQAKDALENYINNVRKYMVKDENETALFVNCSGARLSRQGFWKLIKYYQHIAGIETDITPHTLRHSFAAHLLENGADSVSYTHLTL
;
A
#
# COMPACT_ATOMS: atom_id res chain seq x y z
N MET A 1 -3.20 26.92 -15.78
CA MET A 1 -2.44 25.94 -14.96
C MET A 1 -2.89 24.49 -15.16
N ASN A 2 -4.17 24.19 -15.32
CA ASN A 2 -4.67 22.80 -15.48
C ASN A 2 -4.13 22.04 -16.70
N THR A 3 -3.77 22.71 -17.79
CA THR A 3 -3.15 22.08 -18.97
C THR A 3 -1.81 21.44 -18.60
N TYR A 4 -0.97 22.14 -17.87
CA TYR A 4 0.33 21.63 -17.43
C TYR A 4 0.25 20.43 -16.49
N VAL A 5 -0.83 20.29 -15.72
CA VAL A 5 -1.04 19.10 -14.88
C VAL A 5 -1.24 17.85 -15.74
N LYS A 6 -1.99 17.98 -16.84
CA LYS A 6 -2.22 16.87 -17.78
C LYS A 6 -0.90 16.46 -18.46
N GLU A 7 -0.14 17.42 -18.97
CA GLU A 7 1.15 17.19 -19.60
C GLU A 7 2.15 16.57 -18.64
N TYR A 8 2.21 17.08 -17.40
CA TYR A 8 3.02 16.50 -16.33
C TYR A 8 2.63 15.04 -16.01
N THR A 9 1.32 14.76 -15.98
CA THR A 9 0.84 13.39 -15.73
C THR A 9 1.30 12.43 -16.83
N SER A 10 1.17 12.83 -18.11
CA SER A 10 1.68 12.05 -19.25
C SER A 10 3.20 11.87 -19.18
N PHE A 11 3.94 12.94 -18.86
CA PHE A 11 5.40 12.87 -18.66
C PHE A 11 5.79 11.85 -17.58
N MET A 12 5.09 11.85 -16.45
CA MET A 12 5.35 10.91 -15.35
C MET A 12 5.07 9.47 -15.75
N THR A 13 4.04 9.23 -16.56
CA THR A 13 3.63 7.91 -17.03
C THR A 13 4.56 7.42 -18.16
N ASP A 14 4.69 8.21 -19.21
CA ASP A 14 5.24 7.79 -20.48
C ASP A 14 6.78 7.90 -20.53
N ILE A 15 7.33 8.94 -19.91
CA ILE A 15 8.77 9.23 -19.92
C ILE A 15 9.46 8.73 -18.65
N ARG A 16 8.87 8.98 -17.49
CA ARG A 16 9.46 8.59 -16.19
C ARG A 16 9.06 7.20 -15.73
N HIS A 17 8.12 6.54 -16.39
CA HIS A 17 7.62 5.19 -16.09
C HIS A 17 7.30 5.00 -14.60
N LYS A 18 6.70 6.01 -13.97
CA LYS A 18 6.28 5.94 -12.56
C LYS A 18 5.06 5.06 -12.41
N SER A 19 4.92 4.43 -11.24
CA SER A 19 3.73 3.63 -10.92
C SER A 19 2.46 4.49 -10.94
N LEU A 20 1.33 3.93 -11.33
CA LEU A 20 0.03 4.61 -11.34
C LEU A 20 -0.28 5.27 -9.99
N ASN A 21 0.00 4.60 -8.88
CA ASN A 21 -0.20 5.15 -7.55
C ASN A 21 0.66 6.41 -7.28
N THR A 22 1.90 6.43 -7.78
CA THR A 22 2.79 7.59 -7.68
C THR A 22 2.25 8.73 -8.52
N VAL A 23 1.85 8.43 -9.76
CA VAL A 23 1.29 9.42 -10.71
C VAL A 23 0.03 10.07 -10.12
N GLU A 24 -0.93 9.27 -9.65
CA GLU A 24 -2.17 9.77 -9.06
C GLU A 24 -1.93 10.57 -7.76
N SER A 25 -0.97 10.15 -6.93
CA SER A 25 -0.61 10.88 -5.72
C SER A 25 0.00 12.24 -6.05
N TYR A 26 0.93 12.28 -6.99
CA TYR A 26 1.59 13.53 -7.41
C TYR A 26 0.63 14.45 -8.13
N LYS A 27 -0.21 13.92 -9.02
CA LYS A 27 -1.29 14.67 -9.66
C LYS A 27 -2.20 15.36 -8.64
N ARG A 28 -2.63 14.62 -7.62
CA ARG A 28 -3.47 15.17 -6.54
C ARG A 28 -2.78 16.29 -5.80
N ASP A 29 -1.52 16.08 -5.40
CA ASP A 29 -0.74 17.09 -4.67
C ASP A 29 -0.57 18.37 -5.50
N VAL A 30 -0.21 18.24 -6.77
CA VAL A 30 -0.05 19.39 -7.69
C VAL A 30 -1.37 20.10 -7.94
N THR A 31 -2.47 19.35 -8.13
CA THR A 31 -3.81 19.95 -8.31
C THR A 31 -4.24 20.74 -7.07
N GLN A 32 -4.00 20.22 -5.87
CA GLN A 32 -4.29 20.94 -4.62
C GLN A 32 -3.45 22.22 -4.49
N TYR A 33 -2.19 22.15 -4.87
CA TYR A 33 -1.31 23.33 -4.88
C TYR A 33 -1.81 24.40 -5.85
N ILE A 34 -2.21 24.02 -7.07
CA ILE A 34 -2.75 24.97 -8.05
C ILE A 34 -4.03 25.60 -7.53
N SER A 35 -4.93 24.82 -6.92
CA SER A 35 -6.14 25.38 -6.30
C SER A 35 -5.83 26.37 -5.18
N TYR A 36 -4.78 26.14 -4.40
CA TYR A 36 -4.30 27.09 -3.40
C TYR A 36 -3.78 28.36 -4.03
N LEU A 37 -2.98 28.28 -5.11
CA LEU A 37 -2.48 29.43 -5.85
C LEU A 37 -3.63 30.29 -6.39
N ASP A 38 -4.61 29.66 -7.04
CA ASP A 38 -5.80 30.33 -7.55
C ASP A 38 -6.55 31.07 -6.42
N GLY A 39 -6.70 30.43 -5.26
CA GLY A 39 -7.33 31.03 -4.07
C GLY A 39 -6.54 32.21 -3.46
N THR A 40 -5.23 32.29 -3.71
CA THR A 40 -4.36 33.40 -3.25
C THR A 40 -4.12 34.46 -4.34
N GLY A 41 -4.81 34.35 -5.49
CA GLY A 41 -4.70 35.31 -6.59
C GLY A 41 -3.48 35.12 -7.50
N VAL A 42 -2.73 34.03 -7.35
CA VAL A 42 -1.58 33.70 -8.20
C VAL A 42 -2.10 32.93 -9.42
N THR A 43 -2.24 33.61 -10.54
CA THR A 43 -2.78 33.05 -11.79
C THR A 43 -1.72 32.48 -12.73
N ASP A 44 -0.45 32.84 -12.54
CA ASP A 44 0.68 32.39 -13.37
C ASP A 44 1.68 31.61 -12.52
N ILE A 45 1.93 30.36 -12.91
CA ILE A 45 2.91 29.49 -12.25
C ILE A 45 4.33 30.02 -12.34
N SER A 46 4.64 30.80 -13.38
CA SER A 46 5.98 31.40 -13.58
C SER A 46 6.30 32.48 -12.56
N SER A 47 5.29 33.08 -11.92
CA SER A 47 5.45 34.08 -10.88
C SER A 47 5.69 33.49 -9.48
N THR A 48 5.60 32.17 -9.33
CA THR A 48 5.77 31.51 -8.04
C THR A 48 7.22 31.56 -7.56
N THR A 49 7.39 31.82 -6.28
CA THR A 49 8.68 31.94 -5.62
C THR A 49 8.85 30.86 -4.53
N LYS A 50 10.06 30.76 -3.96
CA LYS A 50 10.32 29.95 -2.76
C LYS A 50 9.33 30.27 -1.64
N THR A 51 9.02 31.55 -1.44
CA THR A 51 8.09 32.01 -0.40
C THR A 51 6.68 31.49 -0.67
N THR A 52 6.23 31.50 -1.93
CA THR A 52 4.91 31.00 -2.33
C THR A 52 4.76 29.52 -1.98
N VAL A 53 5.77 28.69 -2.31
CA VAL A 53 5.76 27.26 -1.97
C VAL A 53 5.81 27.05 -0.46
N LEU A 54 6.65 27.79 0.26
CA LEU A 54 6.76 27.69 1.72
C LEU A 54 5.43 28.05 2.40
N SER A 55 4.74 29.11 1.95
CA SER A 55 3.42 29.49 2.45
C SER A 55 2.41 28.38 2.29
N TYR A 56 2.43 27.68 1.15
CA TYR A 56 1.55 26.53 0.92
C TYR A 56 1.88 25.36 1.87
N LEU A 57 3.16 25.04 2.09
CA LEU A 57 3.53 23.97 3.01
C LEU A 57 3.12 24.30 4.46
N LEU A 58 3.28 25.56 4.88
CA LEU A 58 2.80 26.05 6.18
C LEU A 58 1.26 26.01 6.28
N TYR A 59 0.56 26.35 5.20
CA TYR A 59 -0.90 26.19 5.11
C TYR A 59 -1.31 24.73 5.35
N LEU A 60 -0.67 23.76 4.70
CA LEU A 60 -0.95 22.34 4.92
C LEU A 60 -0.72 21.91 6.38
N GLN A 61 0.31 22.42 7.02
CA GLN A 61 0.58 22.15 8.45
C GLN A 61 -0.51 22.73 9.35
N LYS A 62 -0.97 23.97 9.08
CA LYS A 62 -2.08 24.60 9.80
C LYS A 62 -3.40 23.85 9.63
N GLU A 63 -3.63 23.27 8.46
CA GLU A 63 -4.76 22.37 8.18
C GLU A 63 -4.63 20.99 8.87
N GLY A 64 -3.61 20.77 9.70
CA GLY A 64 -3.42 19.52 10.43
C GLY A 64 -2.92 18.35 9.58
N ARG A 65 -2.33 18.60 8.41
CA ARG A 65 -1.77 17.53 7.59
C ARG A 65 -0.52 16.93 8.24
N ALA A 66 -0.43 15.62 8.23
CA ALA A 66 0.73 14.91 8.78
C ALA A 66 2.05 15.32 8.09
N SER A 67 3.16 15.38 8.84
CA SER A 67 4.48 15.73 8.31
C SER A 67 4.90 14.88 7.11
N SER A 68 4.55 13.58 7.10
CA SER A 68 4.80 12.70 5.96
C SER A 68 4.02 13.10 4.70
N THR A 69 2.80 13.63 4.85
CA THR A 69 2.02 14.17 3.73
C THR A 69 2.66 15.44 3.18
N VAL A 70 3.07 16.36 4.06
CA VAL A 70 3.76 17.61 3.66
C VAL A 70 5.07 17.31 2.95
N SER A 71 5.86 16.35 3.45
CA SER A 71 7.11 15.90 2.82
C SER A 71 6.88 15.31 1.43
N ARG A 72 5.84 14.46 1.29
CA ARG A 72 5.46 13.91 -0.01
C ARG A 72 5.01 15.01 -0.97
N THR A 73 4.20 15.96 -0.50
CA THR A 73 3.75 17.09 -1.31
C THR A 73 4.94 17.93 -1.80
N LEU A 74 5.93 18.21 -0.95
CA LEU A 74 7.15 18.89 -1.39
C LEU A 74 7.89 18.11 -2.47
N ALA A 75 7.99 16.78 -2.35
CA ALA A 75 8.59 15.93 -3.37
C ALA A 75 7.80 15.98 -4.71
N SER A 76 6.48 16.00 -4.63
CA SER A 76 5.60 16.15 -5.81
C SER A 76 5.81 17.49 -6.49
N LEU A 77 5.84 18.59 -5.73
CA LEU A 77 6.08 19.93 -6.25
C LEU A 77 7.48 20.07 -6.84
N ARG A 78 8.49 19.48 -6.19
CA ARG A 78 9.87 19.47 -6.72
C ARG A 78 9.94 18.80 -8.09
N SER A 79 9.26 17.67 -8.24
CA SER A 79 9.16 16.97 -9.52
C SER A 79 8.40 17.78 -10.57
N TYR A 80 7.31 18.43 -10.18
CA TYR A 80 6.51 19.27 -11.05
C TYR A 80 7.29 20.50 -11.56
N TYR A 81 7.96 21.23 -10.67
CA TYR A 81 8.76 22.39 -11.07
C TYR A 81 9.99 22.01 -11.91
N LEU A 82 10.59 20.85 -11.69
CA LEU A 82 11.62 20.33 -12.60
C LEU A 82 11.06 20.11 -14.01
N PHE A 83 9.87 19.54 -14.13
CA PHE A 83 9.19 19.40 -15.41
C PHE A 83 8.89 20.77 -16.06
N MET A 84 8.37 21.72 -15.29
CA MET A 84 8.08 23.07 -15.76
C MET A 84 9.33 23.83 -16.23
N MET A 85 10.43 23.62 -15.54
CA MET A 85 11.75 24.20 -15.91
C MET A 85 12.29 23.58 -17.20
N GLN A 86 12.18 22.26 -17.37
CA GLN A 86 12.58 21.56 -18.58
C GLN A 86 11.80 21.99 -19.81
N ASN A 87 10.54 22.40 -19.63
CA ASN A 87 9.68 22.94 -20.70
C ASN A 87 9.78 24.46 -20.86
N GLY A 88 10.71 25.13 -20.18
CA GLY A 88 10.92 26.57 -20.30
C GLY A 88 9.81 27.46 -19.71
N VAL A 89 8.87 26.88 -18.96
CA VAL A 89 7.75 27.63 -18.37
C VAL A 89 8.20 28.43 -17.14
N VAL A 90 9.13 27.90 -16.36
CA VAL A 90 9.75 28.59 -15.22
C VAL A 90 11.26 28.66 -15.43
N LYS A 91 11.87 29.77 -15.00
CA LYS A 91 13.34 30.00 -15.15
C LYS A 91 14.15 29.26 -14.08
N SER A 92 13.59 29.03 -12.92
CA SER A 92 14.23 28.37 -11.80
C SER A 92 13.24 27.53 -11.00
N ASN A 93 13.74 26.54 -10.30
CA ASN A 93 12.89 25.69 -9.45
C ASN A 93 12.76 26.31 -8.04
N PRO A 94 11.58 26.83 -7.65
CA PRO A 94 11.38 27.47 -6.36
C PRO A 94 11.46 26.48 -5.16
N THR A 95 11.54 25.17 -5.42
CA THR A 95 11.62 24.14 -4.37
C THR A 95 13.05 23.67 -4.09
N SER A 96 14.07 24.15 -4.84
CA SER A 96 15.46 23.62 -4.82
C SER A 96 16.07 23.56 -3.42
N ASN A 97 15.87 24.63 -2.62
CA ASN A 97 16.48 24.78 -1.30
C ASN A 97 15.43 24.72 -0.17
N LEU A 98 14.34 24.02 -0.39
CA LEU A 98 13.34 23.74 0.65
C LEU A 98 13.63 22.38 1.27
N GLU A 99 13.70 22.34 2.58
CA GLU A 99 13.83 21.10 3.33
C GLU A 99 12.45 20.56 3.68
N ALA A 100 12.31 19.24 3.59
CA ALA A 100 11.10 18.58 4.03
C ALA A 100 11.00 18.61 5.55
N PRO A 101 9.79 18.73 6.12
CA PRO A 101 9.62 18.58 7.55
C PRO A 101 10.20 17.25 8.02
N HIS A 102 10.87 17.28 9.18
CA HIS A 102 11.39 16.07 9.78
C HIS A 102 10.22 15.11 10.08
N VAL A 103 10.28 13.91 9.51
CA VAL A 103 9.33 12.84 9.79
C VAL A 103 9.98 11.91 10.81
N GLU A 104 9.47 11.92 12.03
CA GLU A 104 9.89 10.93 13.03
C GLU A 104 9.61 9.53 12.49
N LYS A 105 10.65 8.73 12.36
CA LYS A 105 10.51 7.31 12.03
C LYS A 105 9.98 6.61 13.28
N LYS A 106 8.67 6.37 13.32
CA LYS A 106 8.08 5.51 14.35
C LYS A 106 8.66 4.11 14.20
N ILE A 107 9.16 3.55 15.30
CA ILE A 107 9.56 2.15 15.34
C ILE A 107 8.31 1.32 14.96
N PRO A 108 8.41 0.43 13.97
CA PRO A 108 7.27 -0.40 13.60
C PRO A 108 6.79 -1.19 14.80
N LYS A 109 5.51 -1.15 15.09
CA LYS A 109 4.90 -2.02 16.08
C LYS A 109 4.92 -3.44 15.54
N ILE A 110 5.42 -4.38 16.34
CA ILE A 110 5.50 -5.80 16.05
C ILE A 110 4.55 -6.50 17.03
N LEU A 111 3.74 -7.41 16.53
CA LEU A 111 2.93 -8.29 17.36
C LEU A 111 3.82 -9.35 17.97
N SER A 112 3.56 -9.76 19.20
CA SER A 112 4.18 -10.96 19.78
C SER A 112 3.69 -12.23 19.05
N GLY A 113 4.40 -13.35 19.25
CA GLY A 113 3.94 -14.65 18.73
C GLY A 113 2.54 -15.00 19.21
N GLU A 114 2.27 -14.79 20.50
CA GLU A 114 0.96 -15.00 21.12
C GLU A 114 -0.15 -14.13 20.51
N GLU A 115 0.13 -12.83 20.28
CA GLU A 115 -0.84 -11.93 19.63
C GLU A 115 -1.14 -12.36 18.19
N VAL A 116 -0.13 -12.87 17.47
CA VAL A 116 -0.32 -13.39 16.10
C VAL A 116 -1.17 -14.65 16.12
N GLU A 117 -0.85 -15.64 16.98
CA GLU A 117 -1.65 -16.85 17.13
C GLU A 117 -3.09 -16.52 17.49
N LEU A 118 -3.29 -15.65 18.49
CA LEU A 118 -4.60 -15.19 18.90
C LEU A 118 -5.38 -14.54 17.73
N LEU A 119 -4.73 -13.72 16.90
CA LEU A 119 -5.36 -13.11 15.73
C LEU A 119 -5.74 -14.15 14.67
N LEU A 120 -4.84 -15.11 14.40
CA LEU A 120 -5.05 -16.15 13.40
C LEU A 120 -6.14 -17.15 13.81
N GLU A 121 -6.42 -17.33 15.10
CA GLU A 121 -7.47 -18.20 15.61
C GLU A 121 -8.87 -17.58 15.57
N GLN A 122 -8.99 -16.25 15.38
CA GLN A 122 -10.30 -15.59 15.39
C GLN A 122 -11.23 -16.01 14.25
N PRO A 123 -10.77 -16.17 12.99
CA PRO A 123 -11.66 -16.61 11.92
C PRO A 123 -12.12 -18.05 12.17
N LYS A 124 -13.40 -18.23 12.45
CA LYS A 124 -13.98 -19.56 12.71
C LYS A 124 -14.32 -20.28 11.40
N ASN A 125 -14.10 -21.57 11.37
CA ASN A 125 -14.41 -22.43 10.22
C ASN A 125 -15.91 -22.80 10.13
N CYS A 126 -16.80 -21.96 10.65
CA CYS A 126 -18.25 -22.23 10.71
C CYS A 126 -19.04 -21.61 9.54
N ASP A 127 -18.45 -20.68 8.82
CA ASP A 127 -19.06 -20.04 7.66
C ASP A 127 -18.04 -19.78 6.54
N ASN A 128 -18.55 -19.54 5.33
CA ASN A 128 -17.71 -19.31 4.15
C ASN A 128 -16.78 -18.09 4.30
N LYS A 129 -17.23 -17.09 5.05
CA LYS A 129 -16.44 -15.88 5.29
C LYS A 129 -15.27 -16.17 6.23
N GLY A 130 -15.51 -16.89 7.34
CA GLY A 130 -14.46 -17.25 8.29
C GLY A 130 -13.38 -18.12 7.66
N ILE A 131 -13.77 -19.12 6.85
CA ILE A 131 -12.82 -19.99 6.14
C ILE A 131 -11.97 -19.19 5.14
N ARG A 132 -12.56 -18.26 4.38
CA ARG A 132 -11.83 -17.34 3.50
C ARG A 132 -10.86 -16.47 4.30
N ASP A 133 -11.33 -15.88 5.38
CA ASP A 133 -10.57 -14.93 6.19
C ASP A 133 -9.39 -15.64 6.88
N LYS A 134 -9.59 -16.88 7.36
CA LYS A 134 -8.52 -17.74 7.87
C LYS A 134 -7.44 -17.96 6.82
N ALA A 135 -7.82 -18.39 5.63
CA ALA A 135 -6.88 -18.62 4.52
C ALA A 135 -6.08 -17.34 4.14
N MET A 136 -6.74 -16.17 4.18
CA MET A 136 -6.07 -14.90 3.90
C MET A 136 -5.04 -14.53 4.96
N LEU A 137 -5.39 -14.64 6.24
CA LEU A 137 -4.51 -14.28 7.35
C LEU A 137 -3.33 -15.25 7.44
N GLU A 138 -3.58 -16.55 7.31
CA GLU A 138 -2.53 -17.58 7.30
C GLU A 138 -1.54 -17.36 6.15
N LEU A 139 -2.04 -17.12 4.94
CA LEU A 139 -1.18 -16.87 3.78
C LEU A 139 -0.36 -15.60 3.96
N LEU A 140 -0.97 -14.52 4.45
CA LEU A 140 -0.29 -13.25 4.67
C LEU A 140 0.85 -13.40 5.68
N TYR A 141 0.58 -14.07 6.80
CA TYR A 141 1.57 -14.30 7.84
C TYR A 141 2.65 -15.28 7.41
N ALA A 142 2.29 -16.41 6.79
CA ALA A 142 3.27 -17.42 6.37
C ALA A 142 4.24 -16.95 5.27
N THR A 143 3.82 -15.98 4.45
CA THR A 143 4.61 -15.54 3.28
C THR A 143 5.16 -14.11 3.40
N GLY A 144 4.63 -13.32 4.32
CA GLY A 144 4.97 -11.91 4.46
C GLY A 144 4.74 -11.08 3.20
N ILE A 145 3.87 -11.48 2.28
CA ILE A 145 3.55 -10.72 1.06
C ILE A 145 2.86 -9.39 1.39
N ARG A 146 2.93 -8.44 0.46
CA ARG A 146 2.21 -7.18 0.63
C ARG A 146 0.71 -7.41 0.47
N VAL A 147 -0.12 -6.67 1.23
CA VAL A 147 -1.60 -6.78 1.08
C VAL A 147 -2.06 -6.53 -0.35
N SER A 148 -1.42 -5.61 -1.07
CA SER A 148 -1.72 -5.40 -2.49
C SER A 148 -1.40 -6.62 -3.35
N GLU A 149 -0.39 -7.41 -3.01
CA GLU A 149 -0.07 -8.66 -3.68
C GLU A 149 -1.11 -9.73 -3.31
N LEU A 150 -1.44 -9.87 -2.01
CA LEU A 150 -2.45 -10.81 -1.52
C LEU A 150 -3.81 -10.65 -2.22
N ILE A 151 -4.33 -9.43 -2.27
CA ILE A 151 -5.65 -9.17 -2.89
C ILE A 151 -5.65 -9.31 -4.41
N ASN A 152 -4.48 -9.17 -5.04
CA ASN A 152 -4.33 -9.31 -6.49
C ASN A 152 -3.97 -10.74 -6.94
N LEU A 153 -3.82 -11.70 -6.01
CA LEU A 153 -3.62 -13.09 -6.38
C LEU A 153 -4.83 -13.64 -7.14
N ASP A 154 -4.54 -14.38 -8.18
CA ASP A 154 -5.49 -15.24 -8.87
C ASP A 154 -5.36 -16.69 -8.35
N VAL A 155 -6.36 -17.51 -8.59
CA VAL A 155 -6.30 -18.95 -8.23
C VAL A 155 -5.09 -19.63 -8.89
N SER A 156 -4.78 -19.25 -10.13
CA SER A 156 -3.64 -19.79 -10.88
C SER A 156 -2.26 -19.39 -10.33
N ASP A 157 -2.21 -18.40 -9.42
CA ASP A 157 -0.96 -17.97 -8.78
C ASP A 157 -0.60 -18.83 -7.55
N VAL A 158 -1.50 -19.74 -7.14
CA VAL A 158 -1.27 -20.63 -6.00
C VAL A 158 -1.11 -22.07 -6.47
N ASN A 159 -0.03 -22.70 -6.03
CA ASN A 159 0.18 -24.13 -6.22
C ASN A 159 0.11 -24.82 -4.84
N VAL A 160 -1.09 -25.30 -4.48
CA VAL A 160 -1.32 -25.94 -3.20
C VAL A 160 -0.53 -27.25 -3.06
N PRO A 161 -0.50 -28.16 -4.08
CA PRO A 161 0.30 -29.38 -3.98
C PRO A 161 1.79 -29.14 -3.69
N MET A 162 2.38 -28.16 -4.36
CA MET A 162 3.80 -27.82 -4.22
C MET A 162 4.07 -26.76 -3.12
N SER A 163 3.02 -26.32 -2.41
CA SER A 163 3.11 -25.40 -1.27
C SER A 163 3.83 -24.08 -1.58
N PHE A 164 3.50 -23.43 -2.69
CA PHE A 164 4.03 -22.11 -3.02
C PHE A 164 2.98 -21.16 -3.60
N VAL A 165 3.26 -19.87 -3.49
CA VAL A 165 2.50 -18.79 -4.14
C VAL A 165 3.43 -17.99 -5.06
N ARG A 166 2.92 -17.63 -6.24
CA ARG A 166 3.59 -16.77 -7.22
C ARG A 166 3.10 -15.34 -7.06
N CYS A 167 3.97 -14.46 -6.61
CA CYS A 167 3.64 -13.04 -6.45
C CYS A 167 4.13 -12.24 -7.65
N LYS A 168 3.20 -11.60 -8.35
CA LYS A 168 3.46 -10.65 -9.44
C LYS A 168 3.58 -9.24 -8.81
N GLY A 169 4.78 -8.84 -8.44
CA GLY A 169 5.03 -7.55 -7.79
C GLY A 169 6.03 -6.70 -8.57
N GLY A 170 5.59 -5.56 -9.16
CA GLY A 170 6.48 -4.66 -9.90
C GLY A 170 7.08 -5.29 -11.15
N LYS A 171 8.41 -5.22 -11.29
CA LYS A 171 9.13 -5.70 -12.49
C LYS A 171 9.56 -7.19 -12.42
N LYS A 172 9.37 -7.86 -11.29
CA LYS A 172 9.85 -9.24 -11.08
C LYS A 172 8.77 -10.10 -10.44
N GLU A 173 8.58 -11.28 -10.98
CA GLU A 173 7.84 -12.36 -10.31
C GLU A 173 8.73 -13.02 -9.27
N ARG A 174 8.12 -13.46 -8.17
CA ARG A 174 8.81 -14.25 -7.15
C ARG A 174 7.92 -15.40 -6.67
N ILE A 175 8.53 -16.53 -6.45
CA ILE A 175 7.91 -17.71 -5.86
C ILE A 175 8.23 -17.70 -4.37
N ILE A 176 7.21 -17.82 -3.54
CA ILE A 176 7.35 -17.82 -2.08
C ILE A 176 6.74 -19.11 -1.56
N PRO A 177 7.52 -19.93 -0.83
CA PRO A 177 6.99 -21.11 -0.19
C PRO A 177 6.02 -20.73 0.92
N MET A 178 5.02 -21.56 1.18
CA MET A 178 4.08 -21.41 2.29
C MET A 178 4.15 -22.62 3.23
N GLY A 179 3.97 -22.38 4.53
CA GLY A 179 3.93 -23.43 5.53
C GLY A 179 2.64 -24.25 5.47
N HIS A 180 2.61 -25.35 6.22
CA HIS A 180 1.47 -26.30 6.24
C HIS A 180 0.15 -25.61 6.62
N GLN A 181 0.14 -24.77 7.64
CA GLN A 181 -1.09 -24.08 8.09
C GLN A 181 -1.73 -23.24 6.98
N ALA A 182 -0.91 -22.45 6.26
CA ALA A 182 -1.39 -21.65 5.13
C ALA A 182 -1.86 -22.54 3.97
N LYS A 183 -1.14 -23.64 3.70
CA LYS A 183 -1.54 -24.64 2.69
C LYS A 183 -2.92 -25.23 3.00
N ASP A 184 -3.10 -25.76 4.20
CA ASP A 184 -4.35 -26.44 4.61
C ASP A 184 -5.54 -25.46 4.60
N ALA A 185 -5.33 -24.24 5.10
CA ALA A 185 -6.35 -23.19 5.07
C ALA A 185 -6.73 -22.80 3.64
N LEU A 186 -5.76 -22.66 2.73
CA LEU A 186 -6.01 -22.37 1.32
C LEU A 186 -6.70 -23.52 0.59
N GLU A 187 -6.27 -24.74 0.83
CA GLU A 187 -6.88 -25.94 0.24
C GLU A 187 -8.35 -26.04 0.62
N ASN A 188 -8.65 -25.87 1.91
CA ASN A 188 -10.03 -25.86 2.40
C ASN A 188 -10.84 -24.72 1.75
N TYR A 189 -10.28 -23.51 1.67
CA TYR A 189 -10.98 -22.38 1.06
C TYR A 189 -11.25 -22.61 -0.44
N ILE A 190 -10.22 -22.98 -1.20
CA ILE A 190 -10.34 -23.14 -2.67
C ILE A 190 -11.30 -24.27 -3.04
N ASN A 191 -11.16 -25.43 -2.41
CA ASN A 191 -11.91 -26.61 -2.79
C ASN A 191 -13.37 -26.62 -2.27
N ASN A 192 -13.57 -26.11 -1.05
CA ASN A 192 -14.85 -26.29 -0.36
C ASN A 192 -15.69 -25.02 -0.29
N VAL A 193 -15.11 -23.82 -0.41
CA VAL A 193 -15.81 -22.57 -0.09
C VAL A 193 -15.87 -21.60 -1.25
N ARG A 194 -14.76 -21.38 -1.95
CA ARG A 194 -14.65 -20.32 -2.96
C ARG A 194 -15.74 -20.42 -4.03
N LYS A 195 -16.05 -21.62 -4.51
CA LYS A 195 -17.08 -21.86 -5.52
C LYS A 195 -18.47 -21.35 -5.13
N TYR A 196 -18.80 -21.32 -3.83
CA TYR A 196 -20.08 -20.81 -3.34
C TYR A 196 -20.07 -19.30 -3.10
N MET A 197 -18.89 -18.68 -3.06
CA MET A 197 -18.74 -17.25 -2.89
C MET A 197 -18.66 -16.47 -4.21
N VAL A 198 -18.18 -17.11 -5.26
CA VAL A 198 -18.04 -16.53 -6.60
C VAL A 198 -19.40 -16.49 -7.28
N LYS A 199 -19.74 -15.35 -7.92
CA LYS A 199 -20.98 -15.20 -8.71
C LYS A 199 -20.76 -15.33 -10.20
N ASP A 200 -19.56 -14.94 -10.67
CA ASP A 200 -19.16 -15.06 -12.07
C ASP A 200 -18.14 -16.20 -12.17
N GLU A 201 -18.44 -17.21 -12.96
CA GLU A 201 -17.56 -18.36 -13.18
C GLU A 201 -16.19 -17.95 -13.76
N ASN A 202 -16.12 -16.80 -14.41
CA ASN A 202 -14.88 -16.24 -14.96
C ASN A 202 -14.06 -15.44 -13.94
N GLU A 203 -14.55 -15.26 -12.70
CA GLU A 203 -13.78 -14.53 -11.67
C GLU A 203 -12.51 -15.30 -11.31
N THR A 204 -11.36 -14.74 -11.65
CA THR A 204 -10.04 -15.36 -11.42
C THR A 204 -9.48 -15.08 -10.03
N ALA A 205 -9.98 -14.07 -9.33
CA ALA A 205 -9.46 -13.66 -8.01
C ALA A 205 -9.44 -14.83 -7.04
N LEU A 206 -8.31 -15.02 -6.35
CA LEU A 206 -8.19 -16.01 -5.28
C LEU A 206 -9.18 -15.68 -4.16
N PHE A 207 -9.15 -14.46 -3.66
CA PHE A 207 -9.99 -14.01 -2.55
C PHE A 207 -11.09 -13.07 -3.04
N VAL A 208 -12.34 -13.45 -2.79
CA VAL A 208 -13.51 -12.68 -3.18
C VAL A 208 -14.25 -12.13 -1.96
N ASN A 209 -14.94 -11.01 -2.16
CA ASN A 209 -15.83 -10.41 -1.15
C ASN A 209 -17.20 -11.12 -1.11
N CYS A 210 -18.11 -10.66 -0.24
CA CYS A 210 -19.45 -11.23 -0.13
C CYS A 210 -20.33 -11.01 -1.37
N SER A 211 -19.96 -10.11 -2.28
CA SER A 211 -20.64 -9.93 -3.57
C SER A 211 -20.06 -10.78 -4.69
N GLY A 212 -19.05 -11.60 -4.40
CA GLY A 212 -18.45 -12.53 -5.36
C GLY A 212 -17.35 -11.93 -6.24
N ALA A 213 -17.01 -10.66 -6.07
CA ALA A 213 -15.93 -10.00 -6.79
C ALA A 213 -14.63 -9.93 -5.95
N ARG A 214 -13.51 -9.66 -6.60
CA ARG A 214 -12.18 -9.51 -5.95
C ARG A 214 -12.26 -8.65 -4.69
N LEU A 215 -11.65 -9.10 -3.61
CA LEU A 215 -11.60 -8.35 -2.35
C LEU A 215 -10.78 -7.07 -2.50
N SER A 216 -11.30 -5.95 -2.01
CA SER A 216 -10.59 -4.69 -2.04
C SER A 216 -9.62 -4.54 -0.87
N ARG A 217 -8.60 -3.65 -1.02
CA ARG A 217 -7.68 -3.29 0.07
C ARG A 217 -8.42 -2.75 1.30
N GLN A 218 -9.48 -1.96 1.09
CA GLN A 218 -10.30 -1.44 2.19
C GLN A 218 -11.09 -2.56 2.87
N GLY A 219 -11.60 -3.54 2.10
CA GLY A 219 -12.27 -4.71 2.65
C GLY A 219 -11.35 -5.53 3.54
N PHE A 220 -10.11 -5.78 3.09
CA PHE A 220 -9.11 -6.48 3.89
C PHE A 220 -8.72 -5.68 5.15
N TRP A 221 -8.61 -4.37 5.06
CA TRP A 221 -8.32 -3.53 6.23
C TRP A 221 -9.42 -3.61 7.30
N LYS A 222 -10.70 -3.55 6.87
CA LYS A 222 -11.86 -3.73 7.78
C LYS A 222 -11.85 -5.10 8.44
N LEU A 223 -11.48 -6.15 7.70
CA LEU A 223 -11.36 -7.52 8.19
C LEU A 223 -10.31 -7.62 9.31
N ILE A 224 -9.10 -7.08 9.11
CA ILE A 224 -8.06 -7.08 10.14
C ILE A 224 -8.55 -6.35 11.40
N LYS A 225 -9.16 -5.17 11.25
CA LYS A 225 -9.67 -4.40 12.39
C LYS A 225 -10.78 -5.13 13.16
N TYR A 226 -11.63 -5.83 12.45
CA TYR A 226 -12.68 -6.66 13.06
C TYR A 226 -12.07 -7.79 13.91
N TYR A 227 -11.11 -8.54 13.38
CA TYR A 227 -10.48 -9.62 14.12
C TYR A 227 -9.55 -9.13 15.23
N GLN A 228 -8.86 -8.01 15.05
CA GLN A 228 -8.13 -7.32 16.12
C GLN A 228 -9.02 -7.02 17.31
N HIS A 229 -10.21 -6.47 17.05
CA HIS A 229 -11.17 -6.11 18.10
C HIS A 229 -11.69 -7.35 18.84
N ILE A 230 -12.06 -8.41 18.12
CA ILE A 230 -12.54 -9.67 18.72
C ILE A 230 -11.44 -10.34 19.55
N ALA A 231 -10.21 -10.31 19.07
CA ALA A 231 -9.06 -10.86 19.78
C ALA A 231 -8.67 -10.05 21.03
N GLY A 232 -9.23 -8.87 21.24
CA GLY A 232 -8.83 -8.00 22.35
C GLY A 232 -7.40 -7.47 22.24
N ILE A 233 -6.81 -7.44 21.04
CA ILE A 233 -5.43 -6.99 20.85
C ILE A 233 -5.40 -5.45 20.85
N GLU A 234 -4.72 -4.87 21.84
CA GLU A 234 -4.59 -3.42 21.98
C GLU A 234 -3.63 -2.78 20.97
N THR A 235 -2.63 -3.54 20.53
CA THR A 235 -1.68 -3.10 19.51
C THR A 235 -2.40 -2.77 18.21
N ASP A 236 -2.24 -1.53 17.71
CA ASP A 236 -2.87 -1.11 16.46
C ASP A 236 -2.32 -1.92 15.26
N ILE A 237 -3.12 -2.85 14.79
CA ILE A 237 -2.74 -3.76 13.70
C ILE A 237 -3.07 -3.09 12.36
N THR A 238 -2.02 -2.94 11.56
CA THR A 238 -2.12 -2.56 10.14
C THR A 238 -1.64 -3.73 9.28
N PRO A 239 -1.94 -3.74 7.97
CA PRO A 239 -1.35 -4.72 7.07
C PRO A 239 0.19 -4.74 7.08
N HIS A 240 0.81 -3.60 7.37
CA HIS A 240 2.26 -3.50 7.53
C HIS A 240 2.74 -4.12 8.84
N THR A 241 1.96 -3.99 9.92
CA THR A 241 2.28 -4.60 11.22
C THR A 241 2.43 -6.11 11.09
N LEU A 242 1.45 -6.81 10.46
CA LEU A 242 1.53 -8.26 10.25
C LEU A 242 2.77 -8.68 9.44
N ARG A 243 3.09 -7.93 8.38
CA ARG A 243 4.28 -8.20 7.59
C ARG A 243 5.56 -7.96 8.37
N HIS A 244 5.62 -6.91 9.22
CA HIS A 244 6.77 -6.64 10.08
C HIS A 244 6.92 -7.71 11.16
N SER A 245 5.81 -8.18 11.74
CA SER A 245 5.82 -9.27 12.72
C SER A 245 6.34 -10.57 12.10
N PHE A 246 5.86 -10.93 10.91
CA PHE A 246 6.41 -12.07 10.16
C PHE A 246 7.93 -11.94 9.98
N ALA A 247 8.40 -10.79 9.50
CA ALA A 247 9.81 -10.56 9.22
C ALA A 247 10.66 -10.62 10.51
N ALA A 248 10.16 -10.09 11.63
CA ALA A 248 10.84 -10.15 12.94
C ALA A 248 10.92 -11.59 13.47
N HIS A 249 9.79 -12.29 13.46
CA HIS A 249 9.75 -13.69 13.93
C HIS A 249 10.60 -14.62 13.05
N LEU A 250 10.70 -14.34 11.75
CA LEU A 250 11.58 -15.09 10.86
C LEU A 250 13.05 -14.93 11.26
N LEU A 251 13.48 -13.71 11.63
CA LEU A 251 14.84 -13.44 12.13
C LEU A 251 15.10 -14.09 13.49
N GLU A 252 14.14 -14.00 14.42
CA GLU A 252 14.23 -14.63 15.74
C GLU A 252 14.39 -16.14 15.62
N ASN A 253 13.81 -16.75 14.60
CA ASN A 253 13.93 -18.17 14.28
C ASN A 253 15.15 -18.52 13.39
N GLY A 254 16.13 -17.61 13.28
CA GLY A 254 17.43 -17.89 12.67
C GLY A 254 17.52 -17.67 11.14
N ALA A 255 16.56 -16.98 10.54
CA ALA A 255 16.68 -16.61 9.13
C ALA A 255 17.76 -15.52 8.92
N ASP A 256 18.43 -15.56 7.76
CA ASP A 256 19.47 -14.60 7.40
C ASP A 256 18.89 -13.18 7.26
N SER A 257 19.65 -12.19 7.76
CA SER A 257 19.30 -10.75 7.70
C SER A 257 19.11 -10.21 6.28
N VAL A 258 19.70 -10.87 5.27
CA VAL A 258 19.48 -10.53 3.84
C VAL A 258 18.03 -10.79 3.43
N SER A 259 17.42 -11.86 3.95
CA SER A 259 15.99 -12.16 3.72
C SER A 259 15.07 -11.09 4.30
N TYR A 260 15.45 -10.49 5.45
CA TYR A 260 14.72 -9.40 6.08
C TYR A 260 14.73 -8.11 5.25
N THR A 261 15.88 -7.73 4.69
CA THR A 261 16.00 -6.51 3.86
C THR A 261 15.12 -6.59 2.62
N HIS A 262 15.00 -7.75 1.99
CA HIS A 262 14.10 -7.94 0.85
C HIS A 262 12.60 -7.90 1.22
N LEU A 263 12.25 -8.14 2.46
CA LEU A 263 10.87 -8.09 2.95
C LEU A 263 10.45 -6.68 3.39
N THR A 264 11.38 -5.83 3.83
CA THR A 264 11.08 -4.51 4.41
C THR A 264 11.25 -3.33 3.43
N LEU A 265 11.93 -3.53 2.30
CA LEU A 265 12.04 -2.57 1.20
C LEU A 265 10.91 -2.77 0.19
#